data_d9c56a815c794a3a579a694928916f69
#
_entry.id   d9c56a815c794a3a579a694928916f69
#
_cell.length_a   1.000
_cell.length_b   1.000
_cell.length_c   1.000
_cell.angle_alpha   90.00
_cell.angle_beta   90.00
_cell.angle_gamma   90.00
#
_symmetry.space_group_name_H-M   'P 1'
#
loop_
_entity.id
_entity.type
_entity.pdbx_description
1 polymer ?
#
loop_
_entity_poly.entity_id
_entity_poly.type
_entity_poly.pdbx_seq_one_letter_code
_entity_poly.pdbx_strand_id
1 'polypeptide(L)'
;MAQCNLRSTPSSTHHDVNLGPSANPHAKPTDFDFLTVIGKGTFGKVLLAKLKADNKFYAVKVLQKKIILKRKEQKNIMAERNVLLKSLKHPFLVGLHYSFQTPDKLYFVLDYVNGGELFFHLQRERCFTEPRARFYAAEVASAIGYLHSLNIVYRDLKPENILLDSQGHVVLTDFGLCKEGVEPEGTTSTFCGTPEYLAPEVLRKEPYDRTVDWWCLGAVLYEMICSLPPFYSRDVGEMYDGILHKPLPLPPGKSEAVCSLLVGLLQKDQHRRLGAIADFLEIKNHTFFAPINWDDLYHKRITPPYNPNVEGPADTQHIDPEFTREMVPGSVSRTPEFNAGTSANNTFNGFSFVATEDSFL
;
A
#
# COMPACT_ATOMS: atom_id res chain seq x y z
N MET A 1 -13.02 63.25 14.74
CA MET A 1 -11.95 62.84 13.83
C MET A 1 -11.17 61.74 14.48
N ALA A 2 -11.30 60.52 14.02
CA ALA A 2 -10.33 59.41 14.08
C ALA A 2 -11.00 58.21 13.39
N GLN A 3 -10.55 57.94 12.19
CA GLN A 3 -10.93 56.77 11.39
C GLN A 3 -10.30 55.51 11.97
N CYS A 4 -11.09 54.54 12.32
CA CYS A 4 -10.63 53.20 12.71
C CYS A 4 -10.72 52.30 11.47
N ASN A 5 -9.57 51.99 10.87
CA ASN A 5 -9.43 51.05 9.80
C ASN A 5 -9.62 49.62 10.31
N LEU A 6 -10.67 48.97 9.88
CA LEU A 6 -10.88 47.55 9.98
C LEU A 6 -9.96 46.85 8.95
N ARG A 7 -8.89 46.21 9.43
CA ARG A 7 -8.08 45.27 8.63
C ARG A 7 -8.85 43.95 8.54
N SER A 8 -9.22 43.61 7.34
CA SER A 8 -9.68 42.28 6.95
C SER A 8 -8.57 41.26 7.19
N THR A 9 -8.90 40.19 7.91
CA THR A 9 -8.06 38.97 8.03
C THR A 9 -8.03 38.26 6.70
N PRO A 10 -6.86 37.77 6.24
CA PRO A 10 -6.79 36.94 5.02
C PRO A 10 -7.33 35.56 5.33
N SER A 11 -8.20 35.09 4.43
CA SER A 11 -8.68 33.72 4.32
C SER A 11 -7.52 32.74 4.28
N SER A 12 -7.70 31.61 4.99
CA SER A 12 -6.85 30.45 4.94
C SER A 12 -6.65 29.97 3.50
N THR A 13 -5.51 30.23 2.95
CA THR A 13 -5.07 29.63 1.70
C THR A 13 -4.76 28.17 1.97
N HIS A 14 -5.53 27.29 1.34
CA HIS A 14 -5.11 25.92 1.09
C HIS A 14 -3.71 25.98 0.49
N HIS A 15 -2.72 25.41 1.18
CA HIS A 15 -1.44 25.14 0.59
C HIS A 15 -1.62 24.04 -0.47
N ASP A 16 -1.94 24.46 -1.68
CA ASP A 16 -1.65 23.67 -2.86
C ASP A 16 -0.12 23.45 -2.85
N VAL A 17 0.30 22.24 -2.51
CA VAL A 17 1.68 21.83 -2.69
C VAL A 17 1.95 21.92 -4.18
N ASN A 18 2.64 22.98 -4.58
CA ASN A 18 3.05 23.19 -5.96
C ASN A 18 4.06 22.11 -6.33
N LEU A 19 3.57 20.99 -6.87
CA LEU A 19 4.36 19.90 -7.45
C LEU A 19 4.88 20.32 -8.84
N GLY A 20 5.39 21.53 -8.96
CA GLY A 20 6.06 22.02 -10.17
C GLY A 20 7.13 21.04 -10.63
N PRO A 21 7.56 21.13 -11.90
CA PRO A 21 8.62 20.26 -12.41
C PRO A 21 9.84 20.38 -11.52
N SER A 22 10.30 19.25 -10.95
CA SER A 22 11.54 19.19 -10.21
C SER A 22 12.65 19.83 -11.05
N ALA A 23 13.35 20.80 -10.48
CA ALA A 23 14.42 21.52 -11.17
C ALA A 23 15.61 20.62 -11.55
N ASN A 24 15.58 19.32 -11.18
CA ASN A 24 16.60 18.35 -11.52
C ASN A 24 16.00 16.95 -11.78
N PRO A 25 15.41 16.71 -12.95
CA PRO A 25 14.84 15.41 -13.32
C PRO A 25 15.94 14.51 -13.90
N HIS A 26 16.89 14.02 -13.07
CA HIS A 26 18.06 13.37 -13.66
C HIS A 26 18.13 11.85 -13.50
N ALA A 27 17.10 11.20 -12.94
CA ALA A 27 17.02 9.76 -13.04
C ALA A 27 16.51 9.34 -14.43
N LYS A 28 17.23 8.45 -15.08
CA LYS A 28 16.90 7.87 -16.40
C LYS A 28 17.18 6.37 -16.39
N PRO A 29 16.59 5.59 -17.31
CA PRO A 29 16.76 4.14 -17.30
C PRO A 29 18.23 3.68 -17.35
N THR A 30 19.10 4.45 -18.00
CA THR A 30 20.53 4.13 -18.15
C THR A 30 21.34 4.30 -16.85
N ASP A 31 20.78 4.93 -15.82
CA ASP A 31 21.41 5.07 -14.51
C ASP A 31 21.29 3.80 -13.67
N PHE A 32 20.48 2.83 -14.13
CA PHE A 32 20.21 1.59 -13.43
C PHE A 32 20.71 0.37 -14.23
N ASP A 33 21.19 -0.63 -13.49
CA ASP A 33 21.38 -1.98 -13.98
C ASP A 33 20.15 -2.80 -13.57
N PHE A 34 19.31 -3.17 -14.54
CA PHE A 34 18.12 -4.00 -14.31
C PHE A 34 18.54 -5.47 -14.25
N LEU A 35 18.33 -6.12 -13.11
CA LEU A 35 18.90 -7.43 -12.79
C LEU A 35 17.95 -8.58 -13.04
N THR A 36 16.71 -8.49 -12.52
CA THR A 36 15.73 -9.57 -12.63
C THR A 36 14.30 -9.04 -12.49
N VAL A 37 13.33 -9.78 -13.03
CA VAL A 37 11.91 -9.49 -12.82
C VAL A 37 11.52 -10.02 -11.44
N ILE A 38 10.85 -9.18 -10.64
CA ILE A 38 10.40 -9.51 -9.28
C ILE A 38 8.88 -9.43 -9.12
N GLY A 39 8.16 -9.01 -10.16
CA GLY A 39 6.71 -8.95 -10.16
C GLY A 39 6.15 -8.52 -11.50
N LYS A 40 4.86 -8.77 -11.69
CA LYS A 40 4.10 -8.38 -12.88
C LYS A 40 2.81 -7.69 -12.44
N GLY A 41 2.41 -6.69 -13.20
CA GLY A 41 1.12 -6.01 -13.00
C GLY A 41 0.42 -5.76 -14.33
N THR A 42 -0.77 -5.23 -14.23
CA THR A 42 -1.65 -4.94 -15.38
C THR A 42 -1.01 -4.05 -16.44
N PHE A 43 -0.17 -3.11 -16.02
CA PHE A 43 0.42 -2.07 -16.89
C PHE A 43 1.88 -2.31 -17.22
N GLY A 44 2.53 -3.29 -16.57
CA GLY A 44 3.95 -3.53 -16.74
C GLY A 44 4.56 -4.53 -15.77
N LYS A 45 5.82 -4.33 -15.45
CA LYS A 45 6.62 -5.22 -14.61
C LYS A 45 7.31 -4.47 -13.49
N VAL A 46 7.63 -5.20 -12.43
CA VAL A 46 8.52 -4.73 -11.36
C VAL A 46 9.85 -5.46 -11.50
N LEU A 47 10.93 -4.71 -11.47
CA LEU A 47 12.28 -5.23 -11.64
C LEU A 47 13.15 -4.87 -10.44
N LEU A 48 13.98 -5.80 -10.01
CA LEU A 48 15.11 -5.49 -9.16
C LEU A 48 16.14 -4.76 -10.01
N ALA A 49 16.55 -3.58 -9.56
CA ALA A 49 17.55 -2.78 -10.24
C ALA A 49 18.59 -2.24 -9.24
N LYS A 50 19.81 -2.07 -9.71
CA LYS A 50 20.90 -1.44 -8.97
C LYS A 50 21.16 -0.06 -9.54
N LEU A 51 21.12 0.97 -8.72
CA LEU A 51 21.52 2.32 -9.12
C LEU A 51 23.03 2.40 -9.18
N LYS A 52 23.59 2.83 -10.32
CA LYS A 52 25.04 2.86 -10.58
C LYS A 52 25.79 3.87 -9.70
N ALA A 53 25.10 4.96 -9.30
CA ALA A 53 25.70 6.06 -8.55
C ALA A 53 26.04 5.68 -7.10
N ASP A 54 25.16 4.91 -6.42
CA ASP A 54 25.30 4.56 -5.00
C ASP A 54 25.42 3.06 -4.74
N ASN A 55 25.30 2.24 -5.79
CA ASN A 55 25.29 0.78 -5.73
C ASN A 55 24.15 0.17 -4.90
N LYS A 56 23.11 0.94 -4.56
CA LYS A 56 21.94 0.47 -3.83
C LYS A 56 20.95 -0.23 -4.74
N PHE A 57 20.13 -1.08 -4.13
CA PHE A 57 19.12 -1.88 -4.83
C PHE A 57 17.73 -1.29 -4.61
N TYR A 58 16.93 -1.30 -5.68
CA TYR A 58 15.59 -0.72 -5.72
C TYR A 58 14.64 -1.64 -6.46
N ALA A 59 13.36 -1.57 -6.12
CA ALA A 59 12.29 -2.14 -6.91
C ALA A 59 11.81 -1.09 -7.92
N VAL A 60 11.97 -1.35 -9.22
CA VAL A 60 11.57 -0.41 -10.27
C VAL A 60 10.30 -0.93 -10.96
N LYS A 61 9.18 -0.25 -10.71
CA LYS A 61 7.90 -0.52 -11.38
C LYS A 61 7.88 0.22 -12.71
N VAL A 62 7.90 -0.53 -13.80
CA VAL A 62 7.95 -0.01 -15.18
C VAL A 62 6.60 -0.20 -15.84
N LEU A 63 5.94 0.88 -16.21
CA LEU A 63 4.59 0.89 -16.76
C LEU A 63 4.59 1.37 -18.21
N GLN A 64 3.80 0.73 -19.07
CA GLN A 64 3.67 1.09 -20.49
C GLN A 64 2.58 2.15 -20.66
N LYS A 65 2.94 3.36 -21.10
CA LYS A 65 2.01 4.47 -21.37
C LYS A 65 0.88 4.07 -22.31
N LYS A 66 1.19 3.28 -23.36
CA LYS A 66 0.19 2.80 -24.33
C LYS A 66 -0.94 2.01 -23.65
N ILE A 67 -0.62 1.16 -22.67
CA ILE A 67 -1.62 0.34 -21.95
C ILE A 67 -2.45 1.24 -21.02
N ILE A 68 -1.79 2.16 -20.29
CA ILE A 68 -2.45 3.12 -19.40
C ILE A 68 -3.46 3.97 -20.17
N LEU A 69 -3.04 4.55 -21.31
CA LEU A 69 -3.88 5.38 -22.18
C LEU A 69 -5.06 4.59 -22.75
N LYS A 70 -4.81 3.34 -23.23
CA LYS A 70 -5.88 2.47 -23.74
C LYS A 70 -6.95 2.16 -22.70
N ARG A 71 -6.54 2.01 -21.41
CA ARG A 71 -7.45 1.72 -20.30
C ARG A 71 -7.99 2.97 -19.60
N LYS A 72 -7.57 4.16 -20.00
CA LYS A 72 -7.96 5.47 -19.42
C LYS A 72 -7.61 5.60 -17.92
N GLU A 73 -6.47 5.01 -17.52
CA GLU A 73 -6.02 4.92 -16.12
C GLU A 73 -5.03 6.02 -15.71
N GLN A 74 -4.86 7.08 -16.53
CA GLN A 74 -3.87 8.13 -16.26
C GLN A 74 -4.05 8.78 -14.88
N LYS A 75 -5.32 9.05 -14.51
CA LYS A 75 -5.64 9.68 -13.22
C LYS A 75 -5.27 8.78 -12.05
N ASN A 76 -5.49 7.47 -12.18
CA ASN A 76 -5.18 6.51 -11.12
C ASN A 76 -3.67 6.36 -10.94
N ILE A 77 -2.88 6.35 -12.03
CA ILE A 77 -1.42 6.32 -11.95
C ILE A 77 -0.86 7.60 -11.29
N MET A 78 -1.42 8.78 -11.62
CA MET A 78 -1.02 10.03 -10.96
C MET A 78 -1.43 10.06 -9.49
N ALA A 79 -2.60 9.50 -9.14
CA ALA A 79 -3.03 9.35 -7.76
C ALA A 79 -2.10 8.41 -6.98
N GLU A 80 -1.72 7.25 -7.54
CA GLU A 80 -0.74 6.34 -6.95
C GLU A 80 0.58 7.06 -6.62
N ARG A 81 1.10 7.84 -7.57
CA ARG A 81 2.31 8.65 -7.36
C ARG A 81 2.15 9.65 -6.20
N ASN A 82 1.01 10.34 -6.14
CA ASN A 82 0.75 11.34 -5.09
C ASN A 82 0.65 10.68 -3.71
N VAL A 83 0.01 9.52 -3.62
CA VAL A 83 -0.06 8.74 -2.37
C VAL A 83 1.34 8.30 -1.94
N LEU A 84 2.15 7.77 -2.86
CA LEU A 84 3.53 7.37 -2.58
C LEU A 84 4.37 8.52 -2.02
N LEU A 85 4.20 9.75 -2.53
CA LEU A 85 4.90 10.92 -2.01
C LEU A 85 4.48 11.27 -0.57
N LYS A 86 3.19 11.14 -0.25
CA LYS A 86 2.67 11.38 1.10
C LYS A 86 3.08 10.28 2.08
N SER A 87 3.34 9.07 1.58
CA SER A 87 3.67 7.88 2.37
C SER A 87 5.12 7.83 2.86
N LEU A 88 6.01 8.71 2.38
CA LEU A 88 7.45 8.69 2.64
C LEU A 88 7.83 8.76 4.13
N LYS A 89 6.96 9.29 4.98
CA LYS A 89 7.23 9.54 6.39
C LYS A 89 6.74 8.44 7.34
N HIS A 90 6.33 7.29 6.83
CA HIS A 90 5.84 6.22 7.71
C HIS A 90 6.68 4.94 7.56
N PRO A 91 7.16 4.34 8.66
CA PRO A 91 8.13 3.23 8.62
C PRO A 91 7.61 1.93 8.02
N PHE A 92 6.27 1.77 7.91
CA PHE A 92 5.63 0.57 7.38
C PHE A 92 4.96 0.77 6.02
N LEU A 93 5.30 1.85 5.32
CA LEU A 93 4.89 2.11 3.95
C LEU A 93 6.10 2.14 3.02
N VAL A 94 5.96 1.60 1.81
CA VAL A 94 7.05 1.59 0.82
C VAL A 94 7.42 3.03 0.42
N GLY A 95 8.71 3.33 0.39
CA GLY A 95 9.24 4.63 0.01
C GLY A 95 9.40 4.77 -1.51
N LEU A 96 9.12 5.97 -2.02
CA LEU A 96 9.39 6.38 -3.39
C LEU A 96 10.66 7.24 -3.45
N HIS A 97 11.71 6.75 -4.13
CA HIS A 97 12.96 7.48 -4.31
C HIS A 97 12.96 8.36 -5.55
N TYR A 98 12.48 7.82 -6.67
CA TYR A 98 12.40 8.53 -7.94
C TYR A 98 11.11 8.14 -8.67
N SER A 99 10.55 9.08 -9.42
CA SER A 99 9.67 8.76 -10.54
C SER A 99 10.13 9.54 -11.76
N PHE A 100 10.22 8.87 -12.90
CA PHE A 100 10.63 9.48 -14.15
C PHE A 100 9.96 8.79 -15.33
N GLN A 101 10.07 9.39 -16.50
CA GLN A 101 9.37 8.90 -17.68
C GLN A 101 10.24 8.97 -18.95
N THR A 102 9.96 8.04 -19.86
CA THR A 102 10.42 8.07 -21.23
C THR A 102 9.25 8.37 -22.19
N PRO A 103 9.44 8.51 -23.49
CA PRO A 103 8.33 8.66 -24.44
C PRO A 103 7.25 7.56 -24.31
N ASP A 104 7.64 6.33 -23.99
CA ASP A 104 6.76 5.15 -24.00
C ASP A 104 6.47 4.54 -22.61
N LYS A 105 7.23 4.92 -21.56
CA LYS A 105 7.14 4.29 -20.22
C LYS A 105 7.13 5.30 -19.07
N LEU A 106 6.56 4.86 -17.93
CA LEU A 106 6.68 5.46 -16.62
C LEU A 106 7.48 4.54 -15.70
N TYR A 107 8.27 5.12 -14.79
CA TYR A 107 9.12 4.42 -13.84
C TYR A 107 8.87 4.95 -12.44
N PHE A 108 8.54 4.04 -11.51
CA PHE A 108 8.57 4.30 -10.07
C PHE A 108 9.76 3.53 -9.49
N VAL A 109 10.67 4.21 -8.83
CA VAL A 109 11.81 3.61 -8.12
C VAL A 109 11.50 3.61 -6.65
N LEU A 110 11.25 2.42 -6.12
CA LEU A 110 10.75 2.16 -4.77
C LEU A 110 11.78 1.41 -3.94
N ASP A 111 11.60 1.38 -2.62
CA ASP A 111 12.35 0.47 -1.75
C ASP A 111 12.28 -0.95 -2.29
N TYR A 112 13.42 -1.64 -2.29
CA TYR A 112 13.45 -3.07 -2.50
C TYR A 112 13.27 -3.79 -1.17
N VAL A 113 12.12 -4.41 -0.98
CA VAL A 113 11.71 -5.13 0.23
C VAL A 113 11.78 -6.62 -0.06
N ASN A 114 12.68 -7.36 0.60
CA ASN A 114 13.09 -8.69 0.17
C ASN A 114 12.87 -9.82 1.19
N GLY A 115 12.12 -9.56 2.25
CA GLY A 115 11.73 -10.60 3.22
C GLY A 115 10.52 -11.44 2.79
N GLY A 116 9.97 -11.17 1.59
CA GLY A 116 8.84 -11.89 1.00
C GLY A 116 7.47 -11.32 1.36
N GLU A 117 6.47 -11.73 0.60
CA GLU A 117 5.07 -11.42 0.88
C GLU A 117 4.56 -12.17 2.11
N LEU A 118 3.68 -11.55 2.89
CA LEU A 118 3.00 -12.22 4.00
C LEU A 118 2.23 -13.45 3.51
N PHE A 119 1.67 -13.36 2.30
CA PHE A 119 1.01 -14.47 1.63
C PHE A 119 1.93 -15.69 1.45
N PHE A 120 3.17 -15.47 0.99
CA PHE A 120 4.15 -16.54 0.82
C PHE A 120 4.44 -17.27 2.15
N HIS A 121 4.60 -16.53 3.24
CA HIS A 121 4.84 -17.09 4.55
C HIS A 121 3.61 -17.83 5.10
N LEU A 122 2.40 -17.30 4.88
CA LEU A 122 1.15 -17.95 5.25
C LEU A 122 0.93 -19.26 4.51
N GLN A 123 1.19 -19.31 3.20
CA GLN A 123 1.08 -20.55 2.44
C GLN A 123 2.01 -21.65 2.97
N ARG A 124 3.23 -21.26 3.36
CA ARG A 124 4.23 -22.21 3.87
C ARG A 124 3.92 -22.69 5.28
N GLU A 125 3.53 -21.79 6.17
CA GLU A 125 3.35 -22.07 7.60
C GLU A 125 1.89 -22.36 7.99
N ARG A 126 0.96 -22.09 7.09
CA ARG A 126 -0.49 -22.19 7.20
C ARG A 126 -1.11 -21.16 8.15
N CYS A 127 -0.69 -21.10 9.40
CA CYS A 127 -1.17 -20.10 10.36
C CYS A 127 -0.05 -19.62 11.26
N PHE A 128 -0.23 -18.42 11.80
CA PHE A 128 0.69 -17.83 12.76
C PHE A 128 0.16 -17.95 14.19
N THR A 129 1.07 -17.87 15.15
CA THR A 129 0.71 -17.68 16.56
C THR A 129 0.06 -16.31 16.77
N GLU A 130 -0.78 -16.18 17.80
CA GLU A 130 -1.41 -14.88 18.12
C GLU A 130 -0.40 -13.76 18.37
N PRO A 131 0.72 -13.95 19.09
CA PRO A 131 1.72 -12.89 19.25
C PRO A 131 2.33 -12.41 17.93
N ARG A 132 2.57 -13.33 16.97
CA ARG A 132 3.09 -12.99 15.66
C ARG A 132 2.04 -12.25 14.82
N ALA A 133 0.82 -12.75 14.80
CA ALA A 133 -0.30 -12.09 14.10
C ALA A 133 -0.59 -10.69 14.68
N ARG A 134 -0.50 -10.54 16.02
CA ARG A 134 -0.64 -9.25 16.72
C ARG A 134 0.41 -8.25 16.27
N PHE A 135 1.66 -8.66 16.18
CA PHE A 135 2.77 -7.81 15.75
C PHE A 135 2.52 -7.26 14.34
N TYR A 136 2.23 -8.14 13.38
CA TYR A 136 1.95 -7.70 12.00
C TYR A 136 0.69 -6.85 11.91
N ALA A 137 -0.39 -7.24 12.58
CA ALA A 137 -1.62 -6.47 12.61
C ALA A 137 -1.42 -5.06 13.21
N ALA A 138 -0.56 -4.92 14.22
CA ALA A 138 -0.23 -3.63 14.81
C ALA A 138 0.53 -2.72 13.84
N GLU A 139 1.54 -3.26 13.14
CA GLU A 139 2.29 -2.49 12.14
C GLU A 139 1.41 -2.07 10.95
N VAL A 140 0.56 -2.99 10.46
CA VAL A 140 -0.43 -2.69 9.40
C VAL A 140 -1.42 -1.64 9.88
N ALA A 141 -1.98 -1.77 11.09
CA ALA A 141 -2.92 -0.80 11.65
C ALA A 141 -2.30 0.59 11.79
N SER A 142 -1.02 0.67 12.20
CA SER A 142 -0.28 1.93 12.26
C SER A 142 -0.16 2.59 10.88
N ALA A 143 0.17 1.81 9.84
CA ALA A 143 0.28 2.29 8.47
C ALA A 143 -1.06 2.78 7.90
N ILE A 144 -2.14 2.00 8.09
CA ILE A 144 -3.49 2.36 7.65
C ILE A 144 -3.97 3.62 8.38
N GLY A 145 -3.79 3.70 9.71
CA GLY A 145 -4.15 4.89 10.50
C GLY A 145 -3.43 6.15 10.02
N TYR A 146 -2.17 6.03 9.62
CA TYR A 146 -1.42 7.14 9.03
C TYR A 146 -2.02 7.57 7.67
N LEU A 147 -2.35 6.64 6.78
CA LEU A 147 -3.02 6.96 5.50
C LEU A 147 -4.37 7.66 5.75
N HIS A 148 -5.16 7.17 6.70
CA HIS A 148 -6.43 7.79 7.07
C HIS A 148 -6.25 9.22 7.61
N SER A 149 -5.19 9.50 8.37
CA SER A 149 -4.87 10.85 8.83
C SER A 149 -4.56 11.83 7.68
N LEU A 150 -4.19 11.31 6.52
CA LEU A 150 -3.99 12.05 5.27
C LEU A 150 -5.22 12.05 4.34
N ASN A 151 -6.38 11.60 4.85
CA ASN A 151 -7.61 11.42 4.08
C ASN A 151 -7.48 10.46 2.88
N ILE A 152 -6.66 9.41 3.06
CA ILE A 152 -6.42 8.37 2.06
C ILE A 152 -7.01 7.06 2.57
N VAL A 153 -7.87 6.42 1.76
CA VAL A 153 -8.37 5.06 1.98
C VAL A 153 -7.57 4.11 1.09
N TYR A 154 -7.02 3.05 1.68
CA TYR A 154 -6.10 2.14 0.99
C TYR A 154 -6.81 1.16 0.03
N ARG A 155 -7.90 0.51 0.46
CA ARG A 155 -8.87 -0.29 -0.29
C ARG A 155 -8.38 -1.64 -0.86
N ASP A 156 -7.11 -1.98 -0.77
CA ASP A 156 -6.58 -3.27 -1.28
C ASP A 156 -5.66 -3.97 -0.26
N LEU A 157 -6.04 -3.92 1.02
CA LEU A 157 -5.29 -4.63 2.05
C LEU A 157 -5.54 -6.13 1.93
N LYS A 158 -4.46 -6.86 1.68
CA LYS A 158 -4.41 -8.31 1.51
C LYS A 158 -2.98 -8.80 1.76
N PRO A 159 -2.76 -10.10 2.05
CA PRO A 159 -1.43 -10.63 2.37
C PRO A 159 -0.38 -10.45 1.27
N GLU A 160 -0.79 -10.38 0.00
CA GLU A 160 0.10 -10.16 -1.15
C GLU A 160 0.66 -8.72 -1.19
N ASN A 161 -0.06 -7.74 -0.62
CA ASN A 161 0.36 -6.34 -0.56
C ASN A 161 1.11 -5.99 0.72
N ILE A 162 1.30 -6.97 1.61
CA ILE A 162 2.07 -6.85 2.85
C ILE A 162 3.39 -7.58 2.65
N LEU A 163 4.49 -6.85 2.51
CA LEU A 163 5.83 -7.42 2.44
C LEU A 163 6.49 -7.39 3.82
N LEU A 164 7.49 -8.24 4.01
CA LEU A 164 8.41 -8.17 5.15
C LEU A 164 9.74 -7.58 4.68
N ASP A 165 10.30 -6.67 5.45
CA ASP A 165 11.68 -6.23 5.24
C ASP A 165 12.68 -7.31 5.71
N SER A 166 13.98 -7.07 5.50
CA SER A 166 15.03 -8.02 5.85
C SER A 166 15.10 -8.33 7.35
N GLN A 167 14.49 -7.53 8.20
CA GLN A 167 14.43 -7.73 9.65
C GLN A 167 13.13 -8.40 10.09
N GLY A 168 12.10 -8.41 9.24
CA GLY A 168 10.79 -9.00 9.54
C GLY A 168 9.71 -7.97 9.89
N HIS A 169 9.95 -6.67 9.69
CA HIS A 169 8.94 -5.63 9.79
C HIS A 169 8.07 -5.58 8.54
N VAL A 170 6.83 -5.15 8.72
CA VAL A 170 5.86 -4.99 7.62
C VAL A 170 6.18 -3.77 6.77
N VAL A 171 5.98 -3.91 5.47
CA VAL A 171 5.97 -2.80 4.51
C VAL A 171 4.75 -2.97 3.60
N LEU A 172 3.79 -2.03 3.66
CA LEU A 172 2.67 -2.01 2.72
C LEU A 172 3.12 -1.48 1.37
N THR A 173 2.68 -2.15 0.33
CA THR A 173 2.99 -1.83 -1.08
C THR A 173 1.71 -1.67 -1.88
N ASP A 174 1.83 -1.30 -3.15
CA ASP A 174 0.74 -1.16 -4.13
C ASP A 174 -0.40 -0.21 -3.72
N PHE A 175 -0.23 1.05 -4.07
CA PHE A 175 -1.20 2.12 -3.81
C PHE A 175 -2.11 2.41 -5.03
N GLY A 176 -2.15 1.49 -5.99
CA GLY A 176 -2.90 1.66 -7.24
C GLY A 176 -4.43 1.76 -7.07
N LEU A 177 -4.96 1.26 -5.95
CA LEU A 177 -6.38 1.34 -5.62
C LEU A 177 -6.72 2.38 -4.53
N CYS A 178 -5.75 3.14 -4.03
CA CYS A 178 -5.98 4.15 -3.02
C CYS A 178 -6.93 5.26 -3.50
N LYS A 179 -7.70 5.80 -2.58
CA LYS A 179 -8.58 6.94 -2.81
C LYS A 179 -8.17 8.10 -1.91
N GLU A 180 -7.78 9.20 -2.53
CA GLU A 180 -7.47 10.45 -1.83
C GLU A 180 -8.72 11.31 -1.61
N GLY A 181 -8.63 12.23 -0.64
CA GLY A 181 -9.67 13.23 -0.39
C GLY A 181 -10.94 12.65 0.25
N VAL A 182 -10.87 11.50 0.91
CA VAL A 182 -11.98 10.95 1.69
C VAL A 182 -11.88 11.51 3.11
N GLU A 183 -12.56 12.62 3.33
CA GLU A 183 -12.67 13.25 4.65
C GLU A 183 -13.25 12.28 5.69
N PRO A 184 -13.12 12.53 7.01
CA PRO A 184 -13.59 11.61 8.05
C PRO A 184 -15.04 11.15 7.91
N GLU A 185 -15.92 12.02 7.44
CA GLU A 185 -17.34 11.72 7.18
C GLU A 185 -17.64 11.55 5.67
N GLY A 186 -16.58 11.56 4.85
CA GLY A 186 -16.69 11.41 3.41
C GLY A 186 -16.85 9.96 2.98
N THR A 187 -17.50 9.75 1.84
CA THR A 187 -17.70 8.42 1.25
C THR A 187 -17.25 8.35 -0.20
N THR A 188 -17.01 7.14 -0.68
CA THR A 188 -16.75 6.79 -2.08
C THR A 188 -17.62 5.59 -2.48
N SER A 189 -17.79 5.33 -3.77
CA SER A 189 -18.65 4.26 -4.27
C SER A 189 -18.00 3.39 -5.34
N THR A 190 -16.69 3.52 -5.54
CA THR A 190 -15.96 2.74 -6.55
C THR A 190 -15.90 1.27 -6.14
N PHE A 191 -16.42 0.36 -6.97
CA PHE A 191 -16.28 -1.09 -6.75
C PHE A 191 -14.86 -1.51 -7.12
N CYS A 192 -14.03 -1.80 -6.12
CA CYS A 192 -12.65 -2.26 -6.30
C CYS A 192 -12.17 -3.05 -5.08
N GLY A 193 -11.11 -3.80 -5.26
CA GLY A 193 -10.49 -4.66 -4.25
C GLY A 193 -10.44 -6.12 -4.69
N THR A 194 -9.92 -6.97 -3.83
CA THR A 194 -9.79 -8.41 -4.05
C THR A 194 -10.98 -9.14 -3.41
N PRO A 195 -11.67 -10.06 -4.11
CA PRO A 195 -12.95 -10.64 -3.69
C PRO A 195 -13.03 -11.12 -2.25
N GLU A 196 -12.01 -11.82 -1.77
CA GLU A 196 -11.94 -12.41 -0.44
C GLU A 196 -11.94 -11.38 0.70
N TYR A 197 -11.50 -10.15 0.42
CA TYR A 197 -11.30 -9.08 1.41
C TYR A 197 -12.31 -7.94 1.26
N LEU A 198 -13.27 -8.04 0.31
CA LEU A 198 -14.26 -6.99 0.11
C LEU A 198 -15.21 -6.86 1.31
N ALA A 199 -15.38 -5.62 1.77
CA ALA A 199 -16.35 -5.33 2.81
C ALA A 199 -17.80 -5.46 2.30
N PRO A 200 -18.78 -5.78 3.17
CA PRO A 200 -20.18 -5.96 2.77
C PRO A 200 -20.77 -4.77 2.01
N GLU A 201 -20.51 -3.56 2.44
CA GLU A 201 -20.98 -2.32 1.81
C GLU A 201 -20.44 -2.14 0.38
N VAL A 202 -19.18 -2.57 0.13
CA VAL A 202 -18.61 -2.56 -1.23
C VAL A 202 -19.32 -3.57 -2.12
N LEU A 203 -19.60 -4.79 -1.61
CA LEU A 203 -20.36 -5.81 -2.35
C LEU A 203 -21.79 -5.37 -2.66
N ARG A 204 -22.43 -4.63 -1.74
CA ARG A 204 -23.77 -4.05 -1.94
C ARG A 204 -23.76 -2.84 -2.88
N LYS A 205 -22.58 -2.36 -3.28
CA LYS A 205 -22.40 -1.12 -4.07
C LYS A 205 -22.98 0.11 -3.36
N GLU A 206 -22.93 0.12 -2.04
CA GLU A 206 -23.30 1.24 -1.20
C GLU A 206 -22.14 2.24 -1.11
N PRO A 207 -22.40 3.52 -0.77
CA PRO A 207 -21.34 4.45 -0.38
C PRO A 207 -20.60 3.92 0.86
N TYR A 208 -19.28 4.00 0.84
CA TYR A 208 -18.43 3.50 1.91
C TYR A 208 -17.33 4.48 2.28
N ASP A 209 -16.84 4.40 3.49
CA ASP A 209 -15.81 5.26 4.06
C ASP A 209 -14.50 4.48 4.32
N ARG A 210 -13.61 5.08 5.11
CA ARG A 210 -12.31 4.51 5.51
C ARG A 210 -12.42 3.18 6.28
N THR A 211 -13.54 2.88 6.88
CA THR A 211 -13.74 1.67 7.70
C THR A 211 -13.66 0.38 6.88
N VAL A 212 -13.72 0.45 5.55
CA VAL A 212 -13.43 -0.71 4.68
C VAL A 212 -12.03 -1.26 4.91
N ASP A 213 -11.05 -0.41 5.23
CA ASP A 213 -9.70 -0.85 5.52
C ASP A 213 -9.61 -1.63 6.85
N TRP A 214 -10.46 -1.30 7.82
CA TRP A 214 -10.56 -2.05 9.08
C TRP A 214 -11.23 -3.41 8.90
N TRP A 215 -12.22 -3.51 8.02
CA TRP A 215 -12.73 -4.81 7.59
C TRP A 215 -11.63 -5.66 6.96
N CYS A 216 -10.86 -5.11 6.02
CA CYS A 216 -9.75 -5.81 5.38
C CYS A 216 -8.69 -6.25 6.41
N LEU A 217 -8.35 -5.41 7.39
CA LEU A 217 -7.46 -5.79 8.49
C LEU A 217 -8.02 -7.00 9.27
N GLY A 218 -9.32 -7.01 9.54
CA GLY A 218 -9.99 -8.13 10.18
C GLY A 218 -9.89 -9.42 9.36
N ALA A 219 -10.08 -9.33 8.05
CA ALA A 219 -9.96 -10.47 7.14
C ALA A 219 -8.53 -11.03 7.08
N VAL A 220 -7.52 -10.16 6.99
CA VAL A 220 -6.10 -10.53 7.01
C VAL A 220 -5.71 -11.13 8.36
N LEU A 221 -6.14 -10.55 9.48
CA LEU A 221 -5.88 -11.10 10.81
C LEU A 221 -6.52 -12.49 10.98
N TYR A 222 -7.76 -12.65 10.51
CA TYR A 222 -8.44 -13.94 10.53
C TYR A 222 -7.65 -14.98 9.74
N GLU A 223 -7.18 -14.63 8.54
CA GLU A 223 -6.38 -15.52 7.70
C GLU A 223 -5.03 -15.87 8.35
N MET A 224 -4.34 -14.91 8.96
CA MET A 224 -3.10 -15.18 9.70
C MET A 224 -3.29 -16.23 10.80
N ILE A 225 -4.47 -16.29 11.42
CA ILE A 225 -4.77 -17.18 12.56
C ILE A 225 -5.40 -18.50 12.10
N CYS A 226 -6.17 -18.49 11.01
CA CYS A 226 -7.03 -19.59 10.58
C CYS A 226 -6.61 -20.23 9.24
N SER A 227 -5.57 -19.74 8.58
CA SER A 227 -5.07 -20.19 7.25
C SER A 227 -5.87 -19.74 6.04
N LEU A 228 -7.11 -19.33 6.21
CA LEU A 228 -8.00 -18.86 5.15
C LEU A 228 -8.74 -17.61 5.62
N PRO A 229 -9.10 -16.70 4.71
CA PRO A 229 -9.94 -15.55 5.05
C PRO A 229 -11.31 -16.01 5.58
N PRO A 230 -12.01 -15.16 6.35
CA PRO A 230 -13.37 -15.47 6.79
C PRO A 230 -14.30 -15.63 5.57
N PHE A 231 -15.25 -16.58 5.66
CA PHE A 231 -16.21 -16.86 4.60
C PHE A 231 -15.63 -17.40 3.28
N TYR A 232 -14.37 -17.85 3.28
CA TYR A 232 -13.74 -18.39 2.08
C TYR A 232 -14.53 -19.54 1.47
N SER A 233 -14.78 -19.46 0.18
CA SER A 233 -15.31 -20.54 -0.67
C SER A 233 -14.62 -20.49 -2.04
N ARG A 234 -14.52 -21.64 -2.70
CA ARG A 234 -14.09 -21.71 -4.10
C ARG A 234 -15.16 -21.15 -5.05
N ASP A 235 -16.42 -21.19 -4.63
CA ASP A 235 -17.50 -20.51 -5.31
C ASP A 235 -17.61 -19.07 -4.84
N VAL A 236 -17.41 -18.12 -5.75
CA VAL A 236 -17.43 -16.68 -5.46
C VAL A 236 -18.81 -16.23 -4.97
N GLY A 237 -19.89 -16.83 -5.48
CA GLY A 237 -21.25 -16.50 -5.04
C GLY A 237 -21.50 -16.93 -3.59
N GLU A 238 -21.08 -18.14 -3.21
CA GLU A 238 -21.15 -18.60 -1.82
C GLU A 238 -20.30 -17.76 -0.88
N MET A 239 -19.11 -17.34 -1.33
CA MET A 239 -18.23 -16.44 -0.57
C MET A 239 -18.90 -15.10 -0.34
N TYR A 240 -19.46 -14.49 -1.36
CA TYR A 240 -20.19 -13.22 -1.25
C TYR A 240 -21.42 -13.33 -0.36
N ASP A 241 -22.19 -14.43 -0.47
CA ASP A 241 -23.30 -14.71 0.45
C ASP A 241 -22.82 -14.80 1.90
N GLY A 242 -21.67 -15.46 2.12
CA GLY A 242 -21.04 -15.55 3.44
C GLY A 242 -20.67 -14.19 4.00
N ILE A 243 -19.98 -13.34 3.21
CA ILE A 243 -19.62 -11.99 3.59
C ILE A 243 -20.84 -11.14 3.93
N LEU A 244 -21.91 -11.27 3.16
CA LEU A 244 -23.12 -10.46 3.33
C LEU A 244 -24.02 -10.94 4.48
N HIS A 245 -24.18 -12.25 4.67
CA HIS A 245 -25.29 -12.77 5.46
C HIS A 245 -24.90 -13.75 6.57
N LYS A 246 -23.83 -14.56 6.39
CA LYS A 246 -23.47 -15.59 7.38
C LYS A 246 -22.80 -14.98 8.62
N PRO A 247 -23.06 -15.54 9.82
CA PRO A 247 -22.33 -15.13 11.02
C PRO A 247 -20.84 -15.42 10.88
N LEU A 248 -20.00 -14.61 11.53
CA LEU A 248 -18.54 -14.82 11.54
C LEU A 248 -18.23 -16.14 12.30
N PRO A 249 -17.58 -17.12 11.65
CA PRO A 249 -17.11 -18.30 12.35
C PRO A 249 -15.91 -17.95 13.21
N LEU A 250 -16.07 -18.01 14.53
CA LEU A 250 -14.95 -17.70 15.44
C LEU A 250 -13.97 -18.87 15.49
N PRO A 251 -12.65 -18.59 15.50
CA PRO A 251 -11.62 -19.63 15.54
C PRO A 251 -11.61 -20.32 16.91
N PRO A 252 -11.76 -21.67 16.96
CA PRO A 252 -11.77 -22.41 18.21
C PRO A 252 -10.39 -22.36 18.89
N GLY A 253 -10.38 -22.31 20.23
CA GLY A 253 -9.15 -22.37 21.03
C GLY A 253 -8.26 -21.15 20.96
N LYS A 254 -8.75 -20.03 20.42
CA LYS A 254 -8.06 -18.73 20.40
C LYS A 254 -8.47 -17.89 21.61
N SER A 255 -7.66 -16.87 21.92
CA SER A 255 -7.94 -15.97 23.04
C SER A 255 -9.24 -15.19 22.84
N GLU A 256 -9.89 -14.82 23.94
CA GLU A 256 -11.07 -13.94 23.93
C GLU A 256 -10.73 -12.58 23.28
N ALA A 257 -9.53 -12.08 23.52
CA ALA A 257 -9.07 -10.80 22.99
C ALA A 257 -9.02 -10.79 21.46
N VAL A 258 -8.48 -11.84 20.82
CA VAL A 258 -8.45 -11.89 19.35
C VAL A 258 -9.85 -12.12 18.77
N CYS A 259 -10.68 -12.96 19.42
CA CYS A 259 -12.06 -13.15 18.99
C CYS A 259 -12.86 -11.86 19.07
N SER A 260 -12.70 -11.08 20.14
CA SER A 260 -13.33 -9.75 20.29
C SER A 260 -12.90 -8.79 19.19
N LEU A 261 -11.60 -8.72 18.90
CA LEU A 261 -11.09 -7.86 17.82
C LEU A 261 -11.67 -8.26 16.46
N LEU A 262 -11.69 -9.55 16.14
CA LEU A 262 -12.25 -10.05 14.88
C LEU A 262 -13.74 -9.73 14.75
N VAL A 263 -14.53 -9.88 15.82
CA VAL A 263 -15.96 -9.51 15.84
C VAL A 263 -16.13 -8.00 15.60
N GLY A 264 -15.29 -7.18 16.20
CA GLY A 264 -15.33 -5.73 16.03
C GLY A 264 -14.97 -5.28 14.61
N LEU A 265 -13.86 -5.81 14.06
CA LEU A 265 -13.37 -5.45 12.72
C LEU A 265 -14.27 -6.01 11.60
N LEU A 266 -14.78 -7.23 11.76
CA LEU A 266 -15.62 -7.92 10.78
C LEU A 266 -17.13 -7.72 11.05
N GLN A 267 -17.48 -6.58 11.64
CA GLN A 267 -18.86 -6.12 11.76
C GLN A 267 -19.39 -5.74 10.39
N LYS A 268 -20.52 -6.35 9.99
CA LYS A 268 -21.10 -6.14 8.66
C LYS A 268 -21.72 -4.76 8.46
N ASP A 269 -22.20 -4.17 9.54
CA ASP A 269 -22.64 -2.78 9.55
C ASP A 269 -21.41 -1.86 9.73
N GLN A 270 -21.08 -1.09 8.69
CA GLN A 270 -19.91 -0.20 8.70
C GLN A 270 -19.94 0.82 9.82
N HIS A 271 -21.14 1.27 10.25
CA HIS A 271 -21.30 2.28 11.31
C HIS A 271 -21.11 1.71 12.73
N ARG A 272 -21.17 0.39 12.88
CA ARG A 272 -20.94 -0.33 14.14
C ARG A 272 -19.58 -1.03 14.16
N ARG A 273 -18.86 -1.01 13.03
CA ARG A 273 -17.53 -1.60 12.91
C ARG A 273 -16.53 -0.88 13.80
N LEU A 274 -15.62 -1.61 14.42
CA LEU A 274 -14.50 -1.04 15.16
C LEU A 274 -13.71 -0.10 14.25
N GLY A 275 -13.45 1.11 14.70
CA GLY A 275 -12.85 2.18 13.91
C GLY A 275 -13.86 3.14 13.25
N ALA A 276 -15.17 2.91 13.42
CA ALA A 276 -16.19 3.79 12.84
C ALA A 276 -16.31 5.16 13.51
N ILE A 277 -15.96 5.28 14.79
CA ILE A 277 -16.13 6.51 15.56
C ILE A 277 -14.81 7.27 15.67
N ALA A 278 -13.76 6.62 16.18
CA ALA A 278 -12.46 7.24 16.45
C ALA A 278 -11.31 6.61 15.64
N ASP A 279 -11.64 5.94 14.55
CA ASP A 279 -10.70 5.40 13.58
C ASP A 279 -9.57 4.56 14.21
N PHE A 280 -8.31 4.81 13.87
CA PHE A 280 -7.16 4.10 14.41
C PHE A 280 -7.11 4.07 15.95
N LEU A 281 -7.62 5.09 16.62
CA LEU A 281 -7.58 5.14 18.09
C LEU A 281 -8.38 3.99 18.73
N GLU A 282 -9.50 3.58 18.13
CA GLU A 282 -10.26 2.43 18.61
C GLU A 282 -9.47 1.13 18.45
N ILE A 283 -8.81 0.96 17.31
CA ILE A 283 -7.97 -0.21 17.03
C ILE A 283 -6.81 -0.29 18.02
N LYS A 284 -6.09 0.82 18.15
CA LYS A 284 -4.91 0.97 19.02
C LYS A 284 -5.21 0.63 20.47
N ASN A 285 -6.39 0.99 20.97
CA ASN A 285 -6.79 0.82 22.36
C ASN A 285 -7.50 -0.52 22.64
N HIS A 286 -7.69 -1.37 21.62
CA HIS A 286 -8.31 -2.67 21.82
C HIS A 286 -7.42 -3.59 22.67
N THR A 287 -8.02 -4.40 23.56
CA THR A 287 -7.31 -5.28 24.50
C THR A 287 -6.34 -6.25 23.85
N PHE A 288 -6.62 -6.67 22.60
CA PHE A 288 -5.70 -7.52 21.83
C PHE A 288 -4.33 -6.87 21.64
N PHE A 289 -4.27 -5.56 21.54
CA PHE A 289 -3.03 -4.81 21.36
C PHE A 289 -2.43 -4.29 22.68
N ALA A 290 -2.98 -4.65 23.84
CA ALA A 290 -2.46 -4.22 25.14
C ALA A 290 -0.95 -4.50 25.34
N PRO A 291 -0.37 -5.62 24.84
CA PRO A 291 1.07 -5.86 24.94
C PRO A 291 1.94 -4.97 24.06
N ILE A 292 1.38 -4.18 23.13
CA ILE A 292 2.13 -3.38 22.16
C ILE A 292 2.41 -1.99 22.73
N ASN A 293 3.68 -1.64 22.82
CA ASN A 293 4.09 -0.24 22.95
C ASN A 293 4.13 0.38 21.55
N TRP A 294 3.19 1.27 21.25
CA TRP A 294 3.01 1.84 19.92
C TRP A 294 4.13 2.80 19.50
N ASP A 295 4.80 3.47 20.46
CA ASP A 295 5.95 4.31 20.16
C ASP A 295 7.16 3.44 19.78
N ASP A 296 7.41 2.36 20.54
CA ASP A 296 8.47 1.40 20.21
C ASP A 296 8.20 0.67 18.90
N LEU A 297 6.93 0.37 18.60
CA LEU A 297 6.52 -0.23 17.33
C LEU A 297 6.85 0.72 16.16
N TYR A 298 6.40 1.97 16.24
CA TYR A 298 6.60 2.98 15.20
C TYR A 298 8.08 3.20 14.91
N HIS A 299 8.93 3.23 15.93
CA HIS A 299 10.37 3.42 15.77
C HIS A 299 11.14 2.11 15.54
N LYS A 300 10.44 1.01 15.24
CA LYS A 300 11.06 -0.32 15.00
C LYS A 300 11.96 -0.80 16.14
N ARG A 301 11.65 -0.43 17.40
CA ARG A 301 12.39 -0.89 18.59
C ARG A 301 11.93 -2.24 19.13
N ILE A 302 10.78 -2.73 18.68
CA ILE A 302 10.29 -4.09 18.99
C ILE A 302 10.92 -5.06 18.00
N THR A 303 11.60 -6.08 18.51
CA THR A 303 12.16 -7.14 17.67
C THR A 303 11.04 -7.92 16.99
N PRO A 304 11.04 -8.05 15.66
CA PRO A 304 10.06 -8.85 14.95
C PRO A 304 10.07 -10.33 15.41
N PRO A 305 8.91 -10.98 15.50
CA PRO A 305 8.80 -12.37 15.96
C PRO A 305 9.32 -13.38 14.93
N TYR A 306 9.65 -12.95 13.74
CA TYR A 306 10.18 -13.78 12.65
C TYR A 306 11.24 -13.01 11.86
N ASN A 307 12.36 -13.68 11.58
CA ASN A 307 13.42 -13.16 10.73
C ASN A 307 13.37 -13.91 9.38
N PRO A 308 13.21 -13.21 8.24
CA PRO A 308 13.21 -13.84 6.92
C PRO A 308 14.55 -14.47 6.51
N ASN A 309 15.64 -14.22 7.25
CA ASN A 309 16.99 -14.72 6.95
C ASN A 309 17.47 -14.38 5.53
N VAL A 310 17.39 -13.10 5.19
CA VAL A 310 17.83 -12.58 3.90
C VAL A 310 19.36 -12.61 3.83
N GLU A 311 19.93 -13.18 2.78
CA GLU A 311 21.40 -13.32 2.61
C GLU A 311 22.10 -12.03 2.20
N GLY A 312 21.35 -11.06 1.66
CA GLY A 312 21.92 -9.76 1.26
C GLY A 312 20.89 -8.84 0.60
N PRO A 313 21.31 -7.61 0.27
CA PRO A 313 20.39 -6.59 -0.25
C PRO A 313 19.82 -6.89 -1.64
N ALA A 314 20.41 -7.82 -2.39
CA ALA A 314 19.94 -8.28 -3.71
C ALA A 314 19.26 -9.64 -3.67
N ASP A 315 19.08 -10.22 -2.47
CA ASP A 315 18.52 -11.55 -2.32
C ASP A 315 17.08 -11.63 -2.83
N THR A 316 16.78 -12.63 -3.64
CA THR A 316 15.47 -12.88 -4.25
C THR A 316 14.85 -14.21 -3.82
N GLN A 317 15.39 -14.87 -2.77
CA GLN A 317 14.94 -16.21 -2.35
C GLN A 317 13.45 -16.29 -1.98
N HIS A 318 12.86 -15.17 -1.55
CA HIS A 318 11.45 -15.06 -1.18
C HIS A 318 10.55 -14.55 -2.31
N ILE A 319 11.09 -14.42 -3.52
CA ILE A 319 10.32 -14.03 -4.72
C ILE A 319 9.98 -15.30 -5.50
N ASP A 320 8.73 -15.37 -6.00
CA ASP A 320 8.30 -16.53 -6.79
C ASP A 320 9.24 -16.76 -7.98
N PRO A 321 9.79 -17.98 -8.13
CA PRO A 321 10.64 -18.34 -9.27
C PRO A 321 10.00 -18.13 -10.66
N GLU A 322 8.67 -18.05 -10.74
CA GLU A 322 7.97 -17.69 -11.98
C GLU A 322 8.43 -16.32 -12.50
N PHE A 323 8.65 -15.36 -11.59
CA PHE A 323 9.13 -14.03 -11.96
C PHE A 323 10.63 -14.01 -12.20
N THR A 324 11.42 -14.57 -11.28
CA THR A 324 12.90 -14.44 -11.33
C THR A 324 13.54 -15.20 -12.50
N ARG A 325 12.85 -16.19 -13.08
CA ARG A 325 13.27 -16.89 -14.29
C ARG A 325 12.96 -16.14 -15.58
N GLU A 326 12.15 -15.09 -15.50
CA GLU A 326 11.79 -14.31 -16.66
C GLU A 326 12.95 -13.41 -17.09
N MET A 327 13.18 -13.34 -18.41
CA MET A 327 14.20 -12.45 -18.96
C MET A 327 13.81 -10.99 -18.76
N VAL A 328 14.78 -10.17 -18.34
CA VAL A 328 14.62 -8.71 -18.27
C VAL A 328 14.44 -8.18 -19.70
N PRO A 329 13.33 -7.45 -19.98
CA PRO A 329 13.13 -6.93 -21.33
C PRO A 329 14.19 -5.87 -21.67
N GLY A 330 14.93 -6.07 -22.77
CA GLY A 330 15.96 -5.12 -23.22
C GLY A 330 15.43 -3.70 -23.50
N SER A 331 14.11 -3.53 -23.59
CA SER A 331 13.46 -2.22 -23.77
C SER A 331 13.40 -1.37 -22.51
N VAL A 332 13.65 -1.93 -21.29
CA VAL A 332 13.56 -1.16 -20.04
C VAL A 332 14.73 -0.22 -19.83
N SER A 333 15.92 -0.58 -20.37
CA SER A 333 17.15 0.24 -20.27
C SER A 333 17.35 1.20 -21.44
N ARG A 334 16.50 1.12 -22.48
CA ARG A 334 16.62 1.98 -23.66
C ARG A 334 15.86 3.28 -23.44
N THR A 335 16.51 4.40 -23.70
CA THR A 335 15.86 5.69 -23.93
C THR A 335 15.60 5.78 -25.43
N PRO A 336 14.35 5.71 -25.91
CA PRO A 336 14.07 5.90 -27.33
C PRO A 336 14.54 7.30 -27.77
N GLU A 337 15.15 7.41 -28.94
CA GLU A 337 15.47 8.72 -29.53
C GLU A 337 14.21 9.53 -29.70
N PHE A 338 14.30 10.80 -29.37
CA PHE A 338 13.20 11.76 -29.41
C PHE A 338 12.76 11.96 -30.87
N ASN A 339 11.67 11.32 -31.28
CA ASN A 339 10.92 11.76 -32.46
C ASN A 339 9.96 12.87 -32.03
N ALA A 340 10.25 14.10 -32.42
CA ALA A 340 9.58 15.35 -32.09
C ALA A 340 8.13 15.48 -32.64
N GLY A 341 7.37 14.38 -32.68
CA GLY A 341 6.05 14.36 -33.35
C GLY A 341 4.89 13.77 -32.56
N THR A 342 5.07 13.29 -31.32
CA THR A 342 3.98 12.63 -30.60
C THR A 342 3.45 13.49 -29.44
N SER A 343 2.19 13.89 -29.55
CA SER A 343 1.36 14.63 -28.58
C SER A 343 1.20 13.92 -27.21
N ALA A 344 1.90 12.82 -26.96
CA ALA A 344 1.79 12.03 -25.73
C ALA A 344 2.55 12.63 -24.52
N ASN A 345 3.36 13.66 -24.72
CA ASN A 345 4.22 14.22 -23.67
C ASN A 345 3.50 15.05 -22.59
N ASN A 346 2.29 15.55 -22.87
CA ASN A 346 1.56 16.40 -21.91
C ASN A 346 0.66 15.65 -20.94
N THR A 347 0.38 14.37 -21.18
CA THR A 347 -0.60 13.58 -20.40
C THR A 347 -0.10 13.21 -19.00
N PHE A 348 1.21 13.16 -18.80
CA PHE A 348 1.86 12.79 -17.52
C PHE A 348 2.74 13.92 -16.99
N ASN A 349 2.32 15.18 -17.21
CA ASN A 349 3.00 16.35 -16.64
C ASN A 349 3.04 16.24 -15.12
N GLY A 350 4.19 16.58 -14.52
CA GLY A 350 4.39 16.50 -13.07
C GLY A 350 4.64 15.09 -12.53
N PHE A 351 4.75 14.06 -13.38
CA PHE A 351 5.05 12.69 -12.92
C PHE A 351 6.46 12.56 -12.34
N SER A 352 7.46 13.24 -12.90
CA SER A 352 8.85 13.11 -12.48
C SER A 352 9.11 13.71 -11.08
N PHE A 353 9.87 12.99 -10.27
CA PHE A 353 10.22 13.34 -8.88
C PHE A 353 11.56 12.73 -8.49
N VAL A 354 12.28 13.40 -7.61
CA VAL A 354 13.50 12.90 -6.94
C VAL A 354 13.34 13.17 -5.45
N ALA A 355 13.43 12.14 -4.62
CA ALA A 355 13.42 12.28 -3.17
C ALA A 355 14.73 12.94 -2.71
N THR A 356 14.63 13.84 -1.73
CA THR A 356 15.76 14.38 -0.98
C THR A 356 15.85 13.63 0.36
N GLU A 357 17.01 13.73 1.04
CA GLU A 357 17.17 13.12 2.37
C GLU A 357 16.10 13.62 3.35
N ASP A 358 15.69 14.88 3.26
CA ASP A 358 14.61 15.46 4.07
C ASP A 358 13.23 14.88 3.76
N SER A 359 13.05 14.17 2.64
CA SER A 359 11.76 13.56 2.27
C SER A 359 11.40 12.37 3.15
N PHE A 360 12.38 11.75 3.81
CA PHE A 360 12.22 10.57 4.66
C PHE A 360 12.27 10.90 6.17
N LEU A 361 12.47 12.18 6.51
CA LEU A 361 12.41 12.72 7.86
C LEU A 361 11.03 13.34 8.14
#